data_576334ca325d750035e3b0e2b2d54b9e
#
_entry.id   576334ca325d750035e3b0e2b2d54b9e
#
_cell.length_a   1.000
_cell.length_b   1.000
_cell.length_c   1.000
_cell.angle_alpha   90.00
_cell.angle_beta   90.00
_cell.angle_gamma   90.00
#
_symmetry.space_group_name_H-M   'P 1'
#
loop_
_entity.id
_entity.type
_entity.pdbx_description
1 polymer ?
#
loop_
_entity_poly.entity_id
_entity_poly.type
_entity_poly.pdbx_seq_one_letter_code
_entity_poly.pdbx_strand_id
1 'polypeptide(L)'
;MAAVLTRTALRCGQLDQQIYRHPLRDVILFRSRLEAARNCAAVDGFLVDPWHLAAVLEGLRPRIRGEDAFERGTEIDAARVAFTQYQWLARPTGLQKKAITQARAVAKPLTQSLGPFLGSALAFRQWIEAGESRAPFRGALMEVWREDGVLRTPLPLTGAAAFRSGTSWDVRTWVPCWLQALEDEADAIRIMTRTLEASWRVARLQAGGQRRTSRARAAIDVIAAHPVISATTLATRLSMSIKAACQLLERFLKKGLIMEVTHRSARRLFALQDMAPLRETVQPRAQVVPGRKRGRPPASAAEDDMNVADTESVQDFSPLERWAPDYSELEVAMAALDRLMEKTYL
;
A
#
# COMPACT_ATOMS: atom_id res chain seq x y z
N MET A 1 -17.55 23.54 10.44
CA MET A 1 -17.79 22.66 9.28
C MET A 1 -17.01 23.12 8.05
N ALA A 2 -17.27 24.30 7.48
CA ALA A 2 -16.60 24.76 6.25
C ALA A 2 -15.05 24.66 6.29
N ALA A 3 -14.43 25.13 7.36
CA ALA A 3 -12.96 25.10 7.50
C ALA A 3 -12.39 23.65 7.49
N VAL A 4 -13.06 22.70 8.13
CA VAL A 4 -12.63 21.30 8.11
C VAL A 4 -12.77 20.73 6.71
N LEU A 5 -13.92 20.93 6.06
CA LEU A 5 -14.17 20.47 4.70
C LEU A 5 -13.13 21.00 3.71
N THR A 6 -12.80 22.28 3.79
CA THR A 6 -11.78 22.91 2.92
C THR A 6 -10.39 22.30 3.15
N ARG A 7 -9.99 22.09 4.41
CA ARG A 7 -8.70 21.45 4.70
C ARG A 7 -8.65 20.01 4.19
N THR A 8 -9.70 19.22 4.45
CA THR A 8 -9.78 17.83 3.96
C THR A 8 -9.66 17.78 2.44
N ALA A 9 -10.44 18.59 1.72
CA ALA A 9 -10.38 18.65 0.27
C ALA A 9 -9.00 19.04 -0.26
N LEU A 10 -8.38 20.05 0.35
CA LEU A 10 -7.03 20.50 -0.01
C LEU A 10 -5.99 19.37 0.23
N ARG A 11 -6.04 18.70 1.39
CA ARG A 11 -5.08 17.63 1.73
C ARG A 11 -5.22 16.43 0.81
N CYS A 12 -6.45 16.00 0.55
CA CYS A 12 -6.72 14.89 -0.39
C CYS A 12 -6.26 15.23 -1.82
N GLY A 13 -6.54 16.45 -2.29
CA GLY A 13 -6.12 16.90 -3.61
C GLY A 13 -4.59 17.02 -3.74
N GLN A 14 -3.90 17.56 -2.72
CA GLN A 14 -2.43 17.61 -2.68
C GLN A 14 -1.81 16.22 -2.71
N LEU A 15 -2.38 15.28 -1.95
CA LEU A 15 -1.92 13.89 -1.95
C LEU A 15 -2.13 13.24 -3.32
N ASP A 16 -3.32 13.40 -3.93
CA ASP A 16 -3.61 12.86 -5.27
C ASP A 16 -2.63 13.41 -6.31
N GLN A 17 -2.37 14.71 -6.31
CA GLN A 17 -1.41 15.36 -7.20
C GLN A 17 0.01 14.79 -7.02
N GLN A 18 0.42 14.54 -5.77
CA GLN A 18 1.74 13.96 -5.47
C GLN A 18 1.88 12.53 -6.00
N ILE A 19 0.81 11.72 -5.92
CA ILE A 19 0.87 10.28 -6.23
C ILE A 19 0.51 9.98 -7.69
N TYR A 20 -0.31 10.78 -8.33
CA TYR A 20 -0.92 10.48 -9.64
C TYR A 20 0.10 10.01 -10.69
N ARG A 21 1.23 10.69 -10.84
CA ARG A 21 2.32 10.32 -11.77
C ARG A 21 3.60 9.90 -11.05
N HIS A 22 3.50 9.53 -9.76
CA HIS A 22 4.68 9.18 -8.99
C HIS A 22 5.27 7.84 -9.47
N PRO A 23 6.61 7.71 -9.67
CA PRO A 23 7.23 6.47 -10.13
C PRO A 23 7.02 5.29 -9.17
N LEU A 24 6.83 5.56 -7.88
CA LEU A 24 6.54 4.56 -6.85
C LEU A 24 5.05 4.46 -6.49
N ARG A 25 4.16 4.90 -7.39
CA ARG A 25 2.71 4.95 -7.15
C ARG A 25 2.16 3.63 -6.63
N ASP A 26 2.52 2.53 -7.25
CA ASP A 26 1.95 1.21 -6.92
C ASP A 26 2.35 0.74 -5.53
N VAL A 27 3.61 0.93 -5.14
CA VAL A 27 4.06 0.58 -3.78
C VAL A 27 3.50 1.54 -2.72
N ILE A 28 3.32 2.82 -3.07
CA ILE A 28 2.64 3.79 -2.20
C ILE A 28 1.20 3.34 -1.94
N LEU A 29 0.46 2.99 -2.99
CA LEU A 29 -0.91 2.49 -2.88
C LEU A 29 -0.98 1.17 -2.13
N PHE A 30 -0.04 0.25 -2.34
CA PHE A 30 0.05 -0.99 -1.59
C PHE A 30 0.16 -0.71 -0.09
N ARG A 31 1.15 0.09 0.32
CA ARG A 31 1.38 0.43 1.74
C ARG A 31 0.21 1.21 2.34
N SER A 32 -0.38 2.12 1.58
CA SER A 32 -1.56 2.88 2.03
C SER A 32 -2.76 1.96 2.29
N ARG A 33 -2.97 0.95 1.42
CA ARG A 33 -4.04 -0.04 1.61
C ARG A 33 -3.79 -0.96 2.79
N LEU A 34 -2.52 -1.31 3.06
CA LEU A 34 -2.16 -2.06 4.27
C LEU A 34 -2.55 -1.29 5.53
N GLU A 35 -2.16 -0.03 5.60
CA GLU A 35 -2.46 0.83 6.74
C GLU A 35 -3.96 1.08 6.90
N ALA A 36 -4.67 1.35 5.80
CA ALA A 36 -6.11 1.50 5.80
C ALA A 36 -6.83 0.23 6.28
N ALA A 37 -6.41 -0.95 5.80
CA ALA A 37 -6.96 -2.23 6.22
C ALA A 37 -6.74 -2.50 7.71
N ARG A 38 -5.54 -2.20 8.21
CA ARG A 38 -5.18 -2.30 9.63
C ARG A 38 -6.03 -1.37 10.50
N ASN A 39 -6.18 -0.11 10.09
CA ASN A 39 -7.00 0.86 10.80
C ASN A 39 -8.50 0.47 10.80
N CYS A 40 -8.98 -0.09 9.70
CA CYS A 40 -10.35 -0.62 9.62
C CYS A 40 -10.55 -1.82 10.56
N ALA A 41 -9.60 -2.74 10.63
CA ALA A 41 -9.66 -3.86 11.57
C ALA A 41 -9.57 -3.40 13.04
N ALA A 42 -8.71 -2.41 13.33
CA ALA A 42 -8.57 -1.86 14.67
C ALA A 42 -9.86 -1.23 15.21
N VAL A 43 -10.66 -0.61 14.35
CA VAL A 43 -12.00 -0.07 14.73
C VAL A 43 -12.98 -1.18 15.13
N ASP A 44 -12.80 -2.37 14.57
CA ASP A 44 -13.60 -3.55 14.89
C ASP A 44 -13.00 -4.36 16.05
N GLY A 45 -11.98 -3.82 16.74
CA GLY A 45 -11.34 -4.42 17.92
C GLY A 45 -10.15 -5.34 17.62
N PHE A 46 -9.74 -5.45 16.34
CA PHE A 46 -8.65 -6.32 15.90
C PHE A 46 -7.37 -5.52 15.65
N LEU A 47 -6.47 -5.53 16.62
CA LEU A 47 -5.16 -4.89 16.48
C LEU A 47 -4.19 -5.82 15.74
N VAL A 48 -3.63 -5.35 14.65
CA VAL A 48 -2.70 -6.12 13.81
C VAL A 48 -1.40 -5.36 13.62
N ASP A 49 -0.29 -6.06 13.80
CA ASP A 49 1.02 -5.55 13.38
C ASP A 49 1.04 -5.38 11.84
N PRO A 50 1.41 -4.19 11.32
CA PRO A 50 1.43 -3.94 9.88
C PRO A 50 2.32 -4.90 9.12
N TRP A 51 3.38 -5.40 9.74
CA TRP A 51 4.33 -6.31 9.11
C TRP A 51 3.82 -7.76 9.10
N HIS A 52 3.00 -8.18 10.07
CA HIS A 52 2.27 -9.45 10.00
C HIS A 52 1.33 -9.47 8.80
N LEU A 53 0.55 -8.41 8.62
CA LEU A 53 -0.34 -8.31 7.46
C LEU A 53 0.43 -8.29 6.14
N ALA A 54 1.53 -7.53 6.06
CA ALA A 54 2.39 -7.50 4.88
C ALA A 54 3.00 -8.88 4.57
N ALA A 55 3.46 -9.63 5.60
CA ALA A 55 3.98 -10.97 5.42
C ALA A 55 2.92 -11.94 4.87
N VAL A 56 1.70 -11.89 5.40
CA VAL A 56 0.59 -12.74 4.91
C VAL A 56 0.26 -12.44 3.46
N LEU A 57 0.18 -11.16 3.09
CA LEU A 57 -0.12 -10.75 1.72
C LEU A 57 0.94 -11.18 0.70
N GLU A 58 2.20 -11.25 1.13
CA GLU A 58 3.32 -11.71 0.30
C GLU A 58 3.53 -13.24 0.38
N GLY A 59 2.58 -13.98 0.98
CA GLY A 59 2.67 -15.43 1.14
C GLY A 59 3.83 -15.89 2.03
N LEU A 60 4.28 -15.01 2.93
CA LEU A 60 5.32 -15.30 3.91
C LEU A 60 4.68 -15.76 5.22
N ARG A 61 5.37 -16.62 5.96
CA ARG A 61 4.90 -17.06 7.28
C ARG A 61 5.30 -16.02 8.32
N PRO A 62 4.35 -15.34 8.99
CA PRO A 62 4.68 -14.42 10.07
C PRO A 62 5.18 -15.18 11.29
N ARG A 63 6.11 -14.59 12.03
CA ARG A 63 6.58 -15.07 13.33
C ARG A 63 5.60 -14.57 14.38
N ILE A 64 4.64 -15.41 14.74
CA ILE A 64 3.66 -15.09 15.76
C ILE A 64 4.34 -15.23 17.12
N ARG A 65 4.33 -14.15 17.90
CA ARG A 65 4.78 -14.14 19.30
C ARG A 65 3.59 -14.56 20.14
N GLY A 66 3.81 -15.35 21.13
CA GLY A 66 2.80 -15.85 22.06
C GLY A 66 3.25 -17.17 22.64
N GLU A 67 3.12 -17.34 23.95
CA GLU A 67 3.54 -18.54 24.64
C GLU A 67 2.50 -19.64 24.52
N ASP A 68 1.23 -19.30 24.36
CA ASP A 68 0.15 -20.26 24.24
C ASP A 68 -0.57 -20.26 22.88
N ALA A 69 -1.43 -21.24 22.67
CA ALA A 69 -2.21 -21.39 21.45
C ALA A 69 -3.30 -20.32 21.29
N PHE A 70 -3.80 -19.77 22.39
CA PHE A 70 -4.85 -18.77 22.40
C PHE A 70 -4.34 -17.41 21.89
N GLU A 71 -3.18 -16.95 22.40
CA GLU A 71 -2.55 -15.70 21.94
C GLU A 71 -2.23 -15.76 20.44
N ARG A 72 -1.69 -16.90 19.98
CA ARG A 72 -1.42 -17.12 18.55
C ARG A 72 -2.70 -17.13 17.72
N GLY A 73 -3.78 -17.71 18.22
CA GLY A 73 -5.09 -17.73 17.58
C GLY A 73 -5.64 -16.33 17.38
N THR A 74 -5.57 -15.49 18.41
CA THR A 74 -6.05 -14.09 18.36
C THR A 74 -5.30 -13.26 17.32
N GLU A 75 -3.98 -13.40 17.22
CA GLU A 75 -3.20 -12.70 16.20
C GLU A 75 -3.54 -13.16 14.76
N ILE A 76 -3.77 -14.46 14.57
CA ILE A 76 -4.19 -15.02 13.27
C ILE A 76 -5.55 -14.46 12.86
N ASP A 77 -6.50 -14.43 13.76
CA ASP A 77 -7.85 -13.92 13.50
C ASP A 77 -7.84 -12.43 13.19
N ALA A 78 -7.06 -11.66 13.94
CA ALA A 78 -6.83 -10.24 13.65
C ALA A 78 -6.23 -10.04 12.24
N ALA A 79 -5.23 -10.84 11.87
CA ALA A 79 -4.63 -10.79 10.54
C ALA A 79 -5.63 -11.17 9.42
N ARG A 80 -6.51 -12.15 9.66
CA ARG A 80 -7.58 -12.52 8.72
C ARG A 80 -8.60 -11.40 8.52
N VAL A 81 -9.02 -10.75 9.60
CA VAL A 81 -9.93 -9.60 9.52
C VAL A 81 -9.28 -8.47 8.71
N ALA A 82 -8.03 -8.12 9.00
CA ALA A 82 -7.32 -7.09 8.26
C ALA A 82 -7.09 -7.49 6.79
N PHE A 83 -6.81 -8.76 6.50
CA PHE A 83 -6.71 -9.28 5.13
C PHE A 83 -8.04 -9.10 4.37
N THR A 84 -9.17 -9.40 5.01
CA THR A 84 -10.49 -9.18 4.40
C THR A 84 -10.72 -7.70 4.10
N GLN A 85 -10.38 -6.79 5.03
CA GLN A 85 -10.44 -5.35 4.79
C GLN A 85 -9.55 -4.93 3.61
N TYR A 86 -8.34 -5.49 3.52
CA TYR A 86 -7.45 -5.24 2.39
C TYR A 86 -8.05 -5.68 1.05
N GLN A 87 -8.71 -6.86 1.00
CA GLN A 87 -9.39 -7.33 -0.22
C GLN A 87 -10.44 -6.35 -0.72
N TRP A 88 -11.27 -5.81 0.18
CA TRP A 88 -12.25 -4.76 -0.17
C TRP A 88 -11.63 -3.54 -0.84
N LEU A 89 -10.45 -3.14 -0.40
CA LEU A 89 -9.76 -1.93 -0.86
C LEU A 89 -8.87 -2.16 -2.10
N ALA A 90 -8.42 -3.40 -2.33
CA ALA A 90 -7.43 -3.70 -3.35
C ALA A 90 -7.98 -4.57 -4.48
N ARG A 91 -8.64 -5.68 -4.14
CA ARG A 91 -9.08 -6.72 -5.09
C ARG A 91 -10.40 -7.35 -4.64
N PRO A 92 -11.50 -6.64 -4.72
CA PRO A 92 -12.78 -7.19 -4.30
C PRO A 92 -13.19 -8.38 -5.18
N THR A 93 -13.71 -9.44 -4.52
CA THR A 93 -14.31 -10.59 -5.16
C THR A 93 -15.59 -10.22 -5.92
N GLY A 94 -16.17 -11.14 -6.69
CA GLY A 94 -17.42 -10.87 -7.41
C GLY A 94 -18.58 -10.46 -6.50
N LEU A 95 -18.72 -11.08 -5.32
CA LEU A 95 -19.74 -10.70 -4.32
C LEU A 95 -19.42 -9.34 -3.70
N GLN A 96 -18.16 -9.08 -3.38
CA GLN A 96 -17.73 -7.79 -2.84
C GLN A 96 -17.95 -6.65 -3.84
N LYS A 97 -17.69 -6.86 -5.12
CA LYS A 97 -17.97 -5.89 -6.19
C LYS A 97 -19.45 -5.52 -6.27
N LYS A 98 -20.35 -6.50 -6.12
CA LYS A 98 -21.80 -6.25 -6.08
C LYS A 98 -22.17 -5.34 -4.89
N ALA A 99 -21.66 -5.63 -3.71
CA ALA A 99 -21.91 -4.81 -2.51
C ALA A 99 -21.30 -3.40 -2.64
N ILE A 100 -20.11 -3.26 -3.22
CA ILE A 100 -19.52 -1.95 -3.55
C ILE A 100 -20.42 -1.18 -4.52
N THR A 101 -20.98 -1.83 -5.54
CA THR A 101 -21.90 -1.19 -6.49
C THR A 101 -23.16 -0.69 -5.80
N GLN A 102 -23.71 -1.43 -4.84
CA GLN A 102 -24.88 -1.00 -4.05
C GLN A 102 -24.52 0.21 -3.18
N ALA A 103 -23.40 0.17 -2.45
CA ALA A 103 -22.91 1.29 -1.64
C ALA A 103 -22.68 2.54 -2.50
N ARG A 104 -22.15 2.37 -3.70
CA ARG A 104 -21.95 3.45 -4.68
C ARG A 104 -23.26 4.08 -5.13
N ALA A 105 -24.30 3.28 -5.36
CA ALA A 105 -25.63 3.78 -5.71
C ALA A 105 -26.23 4.67 -4.61
N VAL A 106 -25.97 4.36 -3.33
CA VAL A 106 -26.37 5.20 -2.20
C VAL A 106 -25.53 6.48 -2.11
N ALA A 107 -24.23 6.40 -2.39
CA ALA A 107 -23.33 7.55 -2.27
C ALA A 107 -23.56 8.60 -3.37
N LYS A 108 -23.79 8.19 -4.61
CA LYS A 108 -23.78 9.04 -5.80
C LYS A 108 -24.77 10.23 -5.76
N PRO A 109 -26.04 10.08 -5.36
CA PRO A 109 -26.97 11.22 -5.29
C PRO A 109 -26.51 12.29 -4.30
N LEU A 110 -25.98 11.88 -3.15
CA LEU A 110 -25.54 12.81 -2.11
C LEU A 110 -24.21 13.50 -2.48
N THR A 111 -23.29 12.80 -3.14
CA THR A 111 -22.03 13.41 -3.61
C THR A 111 -22.30 14.44 -4.71
N GLN A 112 -23.27 14.20 -5.57
CA GLN A 112 -23.66 15.13 -6.62
C GLN A 112 -24.36 16.39 -6.07
N SER A 113 -25.18 16.26 -5.03
CA SER A 113 -25.94 17.39 -4.46
C SER A 113 -25.15 18.21 -3.44
N LEU A 114 -24.33 17.58 -2.62
CA LEU A 114 -23.63 18.19 -1.47
C LEU A 114 -22.13 18.26 -1.63
N GLY A 115 -21.62 17.82 -2.79
CA GLY A 115 -20.20 17.70 -3.06
C GLY A 115 -19.57 16.42 -2.50
N PRO A 116 -18.36 16.09 -2.99
CA PRO A 116 -17.80 14.74 -2.85
C PRO A 116 -17.56 14.33 -1.40
N PHE A 117 -16.99 15.18 -0.56
CA PHE A 117 -16.63 14.81 0.81
C PHE A 117 -17.81 14.87 1.77
N LEU A 118 -18.59 15.96 1.73
CA LEU A 118 -19.77 16.10 2.59
C LEU A 118 -20.85 15.09 2.21
N GLY A 119 -21.13 14.93 0.91
CA GLY A 119 -22.08 13.95 0.40
C GLY A 119 -21.69 12.54 0.75
N SER A 120 -20.38 12.19 0.66
CA SER A 120 -19.87 10.89 1.08
C SER A 120 -20.04 10.65 2.59
N ALA A 121 -19.79 11.65 3.44
CA ALA A 121 -20.00 11.52 4.88
C ALA A 121 -21.45 11.18 5.23
N LEU A 122 -22.40 11.93 4.66
CA LEU A 122 -23.83 11.73 4.92
C LEU A 122 -24.33 10.41 4.31
N ALA A 123 -23.86 10.04 3.12
CA ALA A 123 -24.21 8.77 2.50
C ALA A 123 -23.65 7.58 3.31
N PHE A 124 -22.43 7.68 3.84
CA PHE A 124 -21.85 6.63 4.68
C PHE A 124 -22.65 6.45 5.97
N ARG A 125 -23.06 7.55 6.58
CA ARG A 125 -23.92 7.51 7.73
C ARG A 125 -25.27 6.83 7.42
N GLN A 126 -25.94 7.24 6.35
CA GLN A 126 -27.18 6.61 5.90
C GLN A 126 -27.04 5.12 5.64
N TRP A 127 -25.91 4.70 5.04
CA TRP A 127 -25.58 3.31 4.80
C TRP A 127 -25.47 2.50 6.11
N ILE A 128 -24.80 3.06 7.13
CA ILE A 128 -24.69 2.42 8.44
C ILE A 128 -26.03 2.37 9.18
N GLU A 129 -26.82 3.45 9.10
CA GLU A 129 -28.16 3.51 9.72
C GLU A 129 -29.14 2.53 9.08
N ALA A 130 -28.91 2.12 7.83
CA ALA A 130 -29.64 1.04 7.18
C ALA A 130 -29.19 -0.37 7.64
N GLY A 131 -28.25 -0.48 8.57
CA GLY A 131 -27.76 -1.76 9.11
C GLY A 131 -26.67 -2.41 8.28
N GLU A 132 -26.13 -1.72 7.29
CA GLU A 132 -25.15 -2.26 6.37
C GLU A 132 -23.71 -2.20 6.93
N SER A 133 -22.86 -3.12 6.50
CA SER A 133 -21.46 -3.16 6.93
C SER A 133 -20.62 -2.03 6.33
N ARG A 134 -19.56 -1.62 7.04
CA ARG A 134 -18.70 -0.50 6.63
C ARG A 134 -17.84 -0.79 5.41
N ALA A 135 -17.42 -2.04 5.22
CA ALA A 135 -16.41 -2.42 4.24
C ALA A 135 -16.81 -2.14 2.78
N PRO A 136 -18.03 -2.46 2.30
CA PRO A 136 -18.48 -2.10 0.95
C PRO A 136 -18.42 -0.60 0.68
N PHE A 137 -18.85 0.21 1.65
CA PHE A 137 -18.87 1.66 1.48
C PHE A 137 -17.46 2.25 1.38
N ARG A 138 -16.52 1.76 2.19
CA ARG A 138 -15.09 2.15 2.09
C ARG A 138 -14.51 1.85 0.70
N GLY A 139 -14.84 0.69 0.12
CA GLY A 139 -14.47 0.36 -1.26
C GLY A 139 -15.13 1.28 -2.29
N ALA A 140 -16.41 1.61 -2.08
CA ALA A 140 -17.18 2.50 -2.95
C ALA A 140 -16.64 3.93 -3.00
N LEU A 141 -16.15 4.48 -1.88
CA LEU A 141 -15.57 5.83 -1.81
C LEU A 141 -14.48 6.05 -2.85
N MET A 142 -13.55 5.10 -3.00
CA MET A 142 -12.46 5.21 -3.97
C MET A 142 -12.96 5.28 -5.41
N GLU A 143 -14.03 4.56 -5.73
CA GLU A 143 -14.64 4.54 -7.05
C GLU A 143 -15.43 5.83 -7.31
N VAL A 144 -16.26 6.26 -6.36
CA VAL A 144 -17.05 7.48 -6.44
C VAL A 144 -16.17 8.70 -6.66
N TRP A 145 -15.15 8.89 -5.83
CA TRP A 145 -14.28 10.06 -5.96
C TRP A 145 -13.47 10.08 -7.25
N ARG A 146 -13.14 8.90 -7.80
CA ARG A 146 -12.49 8.81 -9.11
C ARG A 146 -13.46 9.11 -10.25
N GLU A 147 -14.69 8.61 -10.20
CA GLU A 147 -15.71 8.86 -11.22
C GLU A 147 -16.16 10.31 -11.26
N ASP A 148 -16.31 10.92 -10.08
CA ASP A 148 -16.66 12.34 -9.96
C ASP A 148 -15.47 13.27 -10.28
N GLY A 149 -14.32 12.71 -10.67
CA GLY A 149 -13.13 13.47 -11.05
C GLY A 149 -12.43 14.20 -9.89
N VAL A 150 -12.79 13.88 -8.64
CA VAL A 150 -12.24 14.51 -7.42
C VAL A 150 -10.81 14.05 -7.17
N LEU A 151 -10.58 12.74 -7.30
CA LEU A 151 -9.28 12.10 -7.19
C LEU A 151 -9.01 11.24 -8.42
N ARG A 152 -7.84 11.37 -9.01
CA ARG A 152 -7.40 10.55 -10.16
C ARG A 152 -6.81 9.21 -9.70
N THR A 153 -6.37 9.16 -8.45
CA THR A 153 -5.76 8.00 -7.83
C THR A 153 -6.73 7.35 -6.85
N PRO A 154 -6.90 6.02 -6.87
CA PRO A 154 -7.78 5.32 -5.93
C PRO A 154 -7.13 5.26 -4.53
N LEU A 155 -7.11 6.41 -3.85
CA LEU A 155 -6.55 6.54 -2.52
C LEU A 155 -7.44 5.82 -1.50
N PRO A 156 -6.89 4.96 -0.63
CA PRO A 156 -7.66 4.19 0.34
C PRO A 156 -7.97 5.03 1.61
N LEU A 157 -8.62 6.16 1.41
CA LEU A 157 -9.07 7.04 2.49
C LEU A 157 -10.42 6.53 3.00
N THR A 158 -10.45 6.08 4.23
CA THR A 158 -11.60 5.32 4.79
C THR A 158 -12.31 6.08 5.90
N GLY A 159 -11.65 7.07 6.51
CA GLY A 159 -12.14 7.77 7.68
C GLY A 159 -12.33 6.83 8.88
N ALA A 160 -11.54 5.75 8.97
CA ALA A 160 -11.73 4.69 9.95
C ALA A 160 -11.77 5.22 11.39
N ALA A 161 -10.97 6.23 11.74
CA ALA A 161 -10.90 6.77 13.08
C ALA A 161 -12.23 7.36 13.60
N ALA A 162 -13.13 7.80 12.71
CA ALA A 162 -14.45 8.30 13.08
C ALA A 162 -15.43 7.23 13.57
N PHE A 163 -15.06 5.95 13.46
CA PHE A 163 -15.87 4.83 13.94
C PHE A 163 -15.31 4.20 15.22
N ARG A 164 -14.34 4.84 15.87
CA ARG A 164 -13.82 4.39 17.17
C ARG A 164 -14.88 4.46 18.26
N SER A 165 -14.79 3.57 19.23
CA SER A 165 -15.63 3.62 20.42
C SER A 165 -15.55 4.99 21.09
N GLY A 166 -16.70 5.51 21.54
CA GLY A 166 -16.80 6.85 22.14
C GLY A 166 -16.98 8.01 21.15
N THR A 167 -16.89 7.79 19.83
CA THR A 167 -17.21 8.83 18.85
C THR A 167 -18.72 9.07 18.84
N SER A 168 -19.16 10.32 19.02
CA SER A 168 -20.56 10.69 18.96
C SER A 168 -21.15 10.45 17.56
N TRP A 169 -22.33 9.85 17.50
CA TRP A 169 -23.04 9.61 16.23
C TRP A 169 -23.95 10.78 15.80
N ASP A 170 -23.98 11.88 16.58
CA ASP A 170 -24.67 13.11 16.14
C ASP A 170 -24.03 13.67 14.87
N VAL A 171 -24.84 14.03 13.88
CA VAL A 171 -24.38 14.51 12.54
C VAL A 171 -23.40 15.67 12.65
N ARG A 172 -23.70 16.64 13.54
CA ARG A 172 -22.92 17.87 13.70
C ARG A 172 -21.52 17.59 14.27
N THR A 173 -21.38 16.48 15.01
CA THR A 173 -20.13 16.04 15.61
C THR A 173 -19.43 15.01 14.74
N TRP A 174 -20.16 14.01 14.23
CA TRP A 174 -19.58 12.89 13.49
C TRP A 174 -19.01 13.32 12.13
N VAL A 175 -19.74 14.15 11.36
CA VAL A 175 -19.28 14.57 10.02
C VAL A 175 -17.94 15.30 10.08
N PRO A 176 -17.74 16.32 10.95
CA PRO A 176 -16.41 16.92 11.12
C PRO A 176 -15.35 15.92 11.56
N CYS A 177 -15.67 14.99 12.44
CA CYS A 177 -14.75 13.95 12.90
C CYS A 177 -14.32 13.03 11.75
N TRP A 178 -15.24 12.61 10.89
CA TRP A 178 -14.94 11.79 9.73
C TRP A 178 -14.08 12.52 8.68
N LEU A 179 -14.40 13.80 8.43
CA LEU A 179 -13.59 14.64 7.55
C LEU A 179 -12.16 14.82 8.09
N GLN A 180 -12.03 15.05 9.40
CA GLN A 180 -10.71 15.14 10.05
C GLN A 180 -9.94 13.81 9.93
N ALA A 181 -10.62 12.66 10.09
CA ALA A 181 -10.00 11.35 9.92
C ALA A 181 -9.47 11.14 8.50
N LEU A 182 -10.17 11.62 7.47
CA LEU A 182 -9.66 11.60 6.09
C LEU A 182 -8.42 12.50 5.91
N GLU A 183 -8.43 13.69 6.52
CA GLU A 183 -7.28 14.61 6.51
C GLU A 183 -6.05 13.94 7.14
N ASP A 184 -6.22 13.32 8.31
CA ASP A 184 -5.15 12.63 9.05
C ASP A 184 -4.61 11.42 8.25
N GLU A 185 -5.48 10.64 7.61
CA GLU A 185 -5.09 9.53 6.73
C GLU A 185 -4.29 10.05 5.52
N ALA A 186 -4.72 11.15 4.91
CA ALA A 186 -4.02 11.77 3.78
C ALA A 186 -2.62 12.27 4.20
N ASP A 187 -2.50 12.90 5.35
CA ASP A 187 -1.22 13.37 5.88
C ASP A 187 -0.28 12.21 6.24
N ALA A 188 -0.81 11.12 6.81
CA ALA A 188 -0.03 9.91 7.11
C ALA A 188 0.54 9.28 5.82
N ILE A 189 -0.28 9.16 4.76
CA ILE A 189 0.17 8.66 3.46
C ILE A 189 1.25 9.59 2.86
N ARG A 190 1.09 10.89 2.99
CA ARG A 190 2.06 11.87 2.51
C ARG A 190 3.42 11.75 3.22
N ILE A 191 3.41 11.55 4.54
CA ILE A 191 4.62 11.32 5.33
C ILE A 191 5.30 10.02 4.88
N MET A 192 4.55 8.92 4.79
CA MET A 192 5.04 7.63 4.31
C MET A 192 5.64 7.74 2.91
N THR A 193 4.99 8.45 2.00
CA THR A 193 5.48 8.67 0.62
C THR A 193 6.83 9.38 0.62
N ARG A 194 7.00 10.43 1.43
CA ARG A 194 8.28 11.16 1.55
C ARG A 194 9.40 10.27 2.09
N THR A 195 9.12 9.46 3.09
CA THR A 195 10.09 8.52 3.66
C THR A 195 10.53 7.48 2.63
N LEU A 196 9.58 6.88 1.92
CA LEU A 196 9.85 5.93 0.85
C LEU A 196 10.68 6.58 -0.28
N GLU A 197 10.31 7.77 -0.69
CA GLU A 197 11.02 8.51 -1.74
C GLU A 197 12.46 8.86 -1.33
N ALA A 198 12.68 9.27 -0.09
CA ALA A 198 14.01 9.54 0.44
C ALA A 198 14.88 8.27 0.42
N SER A 199 14.36 7.14 0.91
CA SER A 199 15.06 5.84 0.89
C SER A 199 15.39 5.38 -0.53
N TRP A 200 14.44 5.50 -1.44
CA TRP A 200 14.63 5.17 -2.86
C TRP A 200 15.72 6.04 -3.51
N ARG A 201 15.69 7.36 -3.31
CA ARG A 201 16.69 8.28 -3.88
C ARG A 201 18.09 7.96 -3.37
N VAL A 202 18.26 7.72 -2.07
CA VAL A 202 19.53 7.33 -1.47
C VAL A 202 20.03 6.02 -2.09
N ALA A 203 19.20 4.98 -2.11
CA ALA A 203 19.56 3.70 -2.69
C ALA A 203 19.95 3.82 -4.17
N ARG A 204 19.21 4.63 -4.94
CA ARG A 204 19.47 4.89 -6.37
C ARG A 204 20.79 5.62 -6.62
N LEU A 205 21.13 6.58 -5.79
CA LEU A 205 22.41 7.28 -5.86
C LEU A 205 23.58 6.35 -5.55
N GLN A 206 23.48 5.56 -4.48
CA GLN A 206 24.51 4.64 -4.04
C GLN A 206 24.65 3.42 -4.97
N ALA A 207 23.59 3.02 -5.63
CA ALA A 207 23.63 1.96 -6.65
C ALA A 207 24.38 2.39 -7.92
N GLY A 208 24.66 3.68 -8.10
CA GLY A 208 25.21 4.31 -9.29
C GLY A 208 26.29 3.48 -9.95
N GLY A 209 26.12 3.20 -11.24
CA GLY A 209 27.12 2.50 -12.05
C GLY A 209 28.04 3.52 -12.71
N GLN A 210 29.34 3.26 -12.69
CA GLN A 210 30.34 4.03 -13.42
C GLN A 210 30.16 3.97 -14.95
N ARG A 211 29.40 2.99 -15.45
CA ARG A 211 29.18 2.77 -16.88
C ARG A 211 27.77 3.21 -17.29
N ARG A 212 27.68 3.90 -18.41
CA ARG A 212 26.43 4.36 -19.04
C ARG A 212 25.41 3.23 -19.28
N THR A 213 25.87 2.00 -19.50
CA THR A 213 25.06 0.81 -19.72
C THR A 213 24.65 0.07 -18.42
N SER A 214 24.99 0.62 -17.25
CA SER A 214 24.68 -0.03 -15.97
C SER A 214 23.19 -0.04 -15.70
N ARG A 215 22.62 -1.23 -15.50
CA ARG A 215 21.21 -1.42 -15.09
C ARG A 215 20.98 -1.26 -13.58
N ALA A 216 22.00 -0.83 -12.82
CA ALA A 216 21.95 -0.79 -11.36
C ALA A 216 20.87 0.17 -10.85
N ARG A 217 20.75 1.37 -11.42
CA ARG A 217 19.69 2.33 -11.03
C ARG A 217 18.31 1.80 -11.37
N ALA A 218 18.12 1.29 -12.58
CA ALA A 218 16.86 0.68 -13.00
C ALA A 218 16.45 -0.51 -12.11
N ALA A 219 17.42 -1.29 -11.62
CA ALA A 219 17.14 -2.36 -10.69
C ALA A 219 16.65 -1.85 -9.34
N ILE A 220 17.22 -0.77 -8.80
CA ILE A 220 16.70 -0.13 -7.59
C ILE A 220 15.28 0.41 -7.83
N ASP A 221 15.00 0.99 -9.00
CA ASP A 221 13.66 1.49 -9.34
C ASP A 221 12.63 0.35 -9.34
N VAL A 222 12.98 -0.80 -9.93
CA VAL A 222 12.13 -2.00 -9.92
C VAL A 222 11.97 -2.57 -8.51
N ILE A 223 13.04 -2.65 -7.72
CA ILE A 223 12.97 -3.15 -6.33
C ILE A 223 12.10 -2.22 -5.48
N ALA A 224 12.24 -0.90 -5.64
CA ALA A 224 11.46 0.09 -4.89
C ALA A 224 9.96 0.06 -5.25
N ALA A 225 9.62 -0.30 -6.48
CA ALA A 225 8.24 -0.40 -6.95
C ALA A 225 7.50 -1.65 -6.41
N HIS A 226 8.23 -2.59 -5.80
CA HIS A 226 7.66 -3.82 -5.26
C HIS A 226 7.86 -3.89 -3.75
N PRO A 227 6.89 -4.39 -2.97
CA PRO A 227 7.09 -4.66 -1.54
C PRO A 227 8.24 -5.62 -1.31
N VAL A 228 8.23 -6.74 -2.04
CA VAL A 228 9.31 -7.72 -2.10
C VAL A 228 9.48 -8.24 -3.53
N ILE A 229 10.69 -8.64 -3.90
CA ILE A 229 10.99 -9.10 -5.25
C ILE A 229 11.94 -10.30 -5.25
N SER A 230 11.74 -11.23 -6.19
CA SER A 230 12.68 -12.33 -6.44
C SER A 230 13.70 -11.98 -7.52
N ALA A 231 14.82 -12.71 -7.57
CA ALA A 231 15.80 -12.58 -8.65
C ALA A 231 15.20 -12.90 -10.03
N THR A 232 14.26 -13.84 -10.09
CA THR A 232 13.54 -14.20 -11.34
C THR A 232 12.69 -13.05 -11.82
N THR A 233 11.89 -12.44 -10.93
CA THR A 233 11.06 -11.30 -11.26
C THR A 233 11.90 -10.10 -11.71
N LEU A 234 13.00 -9.81 -10.99
CA LEU A 234 13.92 -8.74 -11.37
C LEU A 234 14.54 -9.00 -12.76
N ALA A 235 14.96 -10.24 -13.03
CA ALA A 235 15.52 -10.64 -14.33
C ALA A 235 14.52 -10.40 -15.47
N THR A 236 13.28 -10.84 -15.29
CA THR A 236 12.20 -10.64 -16.27
C THR A 236 11.92 -9.16 -16.51
N ARG A 237 11.76 -8.37 -15.45
CA ARG A 237 11.44 -6.93 -15.54
C ARG A 237 12.54 -6.12 -16.24
N LEU A 238 13.80 -6.52 -16.08
CA LEU A 238 14.94 -5.81 -16.69
C LEU A 238 15.48 -6.50 -17.96
N SER A 239 14.84 -7.56 -18.45
CA SER A 239 15.30 -8.33 -19.61
C SER A 239 16.79 -8.71 -19.48
N MET A 240 17.14 -9.34 -18.34
CA MET A 240 18.50 -9.81 -18.04
C MET A 240 18.48 -11.27 -17.60
N SER A 241 19.66 -11.92 -17.58
CA SER A 241 19.74 -13.29 -17.09
C SER A 241 19.54 -13.35 -15.57
N ILE A 242 18.96 -14.46 -15.06
CA ILE A 242 18.79 -14.69 -13.62
C ILE A 242 20.13 -14.62 -12.88
N LYS A 243 21.21 -15.14 -13.49
CA LYS A 243 22.57 -15.06 -12.94
C LYS A 243 23.01 -13.60 -12.74
N ALA A 244 22.77 -12.74 -13.74
CA ALA A 244 23.11 -11.31 -13.64
C ALA A 244 22.24 -10.60 -12.58
N ALA A 245 20.96 -10.94 -12.47
CA ALA A 245 20.08 -10.42 -11.42
C ALA A 245 20.56 -10.83 -10.02
N CYS A 246 20.91 -12.11 -9.81
CA CYS A 246 21.49 -12.58 -8.55
C CYS A 246 22.76 -11.84 -8.18
N GLN A 247 23.70 -11.68 -9.12
CA GLN A 247 24.93 -10.95 -8.88
C GLN A 247 24.68 -9.47 -8.52
N LEU A 248 23.69 -8.87 -9.14
CA LEU A 248 23.30 -7.49 -8.84
C LEU A 248 22.70 -7.36 -7.44
N LEU A 249 21.78 -8.25 -7.07
CA LEU A 249 21.17 -8.31 -5.74
C LEU A 249 22.21 -8.55 -4.65
N GLU A 250 23.15 -9.47 -4.86
CA GLU A 250 24.26 -9.71 -3.90
C GLU A 250 25.14 -8.47 -3.71
N ARG A 251 25.42 -7.72 -4.77
CA ARG A 251 26.15 -6.44 -4.66
C ARG A 251 25.37 -5.41 -3.87
N PHE A 252 24.05 -5.33 -4.07
CA PHE A 252 23.20 -4.40 -3.33
C PHE A 252 23.08 -4.79 -1.85
N LEU A 253 22.99 -6.09 -1.55
CA LEU A 253 23.04 -6.59 -0.17
C LEU A 253 24.35 -6.21 0.53
N LYS A 254 25.50 -6.45 -0.13
CA LYS A 254 26.81 -6.10 0.41
C LYS A 254 26.97 -4.59 0.66
N LYS A 255 26.29 -3.77 -0.12
CA LYS A 255 26.27 -2.31 0.06
C LYS A 255 25.20 -1.84 1.06
N GLY A 256 24.38 -2.71 1.62
CA GLY A 256 23.28 -2.35 2.50
C GLY A 256 22.15 -1.56 1.84
N LEU A 257 22.02 -1.61 0.51
CA LEU A 257 20.96 -0.89 -0.21
C LEU A 257 19.63 -1.61 -0.16
N ILE A 258 19.69 -2.93 -0.09
CA ILE A 258 18.53 -3.82 0.01
C ILE A 258 18.78 -4.83 1.12
N MET A 259 17.72 -5.52 1.48
CA MET A 259 17.79 -6.62 2.44
C MET A 259 17.12 -7.88 1.86
N GLU A 260 17.51 -9.01 2.38
CA GLU A 260 16.85 -10.29 2.13
C GLU A 260 15.82 -10.54 3.23
N VAL A 261 14.56 -10.81 2.84
CA VAL A 261 13.43 -10.91 3.76
C VAL A 261 13.19 -12.34 4.25
N THR A 262 13.46 -13.34 3.42
CA THR A 262 12.95 -14.72 3.61
C THR A 262 13.80 -15.63 4.48
N HIS A 263 14.97 -15.23 4.93
CA HIS A 263 15.94 -16.07 5.67
C HIS A 263 16.22 -17.43 4.99
N ARG A 264 16.32 -17.45 3.65
CA ARG A 264 16.49 -18.68 2.86
C ARG A 264 17.77 -18.65 2.04
N SER A 265 18.35 -19.84 1.80
CA SER A 265 19.47 -20.02 0.86
C SER A 265 19.03 -20.00 -0.61
N ALA A 266 17.78 -20.47 -0.89
CA ALA A 266 17.19 -20.51 -2.23
C ALA A 266 15.81 -19.83 -2.24
N ARG A 267 15.38 -19.37 -3.40
CA ARG A 267 14.10 -18.64 -3.58
C ARG A 267 13.98 -17.44 -2.62
N ARG A 268 15.05 -16.67 -2.55
CA ARG A 268 15.18 -15.51 -1.69
C ARG A 268 14.31 -14.36 -2.23
N LEU A 269 13.68 -13.62 -1.31
CA LEU A 269 12.98 -12.38 -1.63
C LEU A 269 13.74 -11.20 -1.03
N PHE A 270 13.76 -10.12 -1.77
CA PHE A 270 14.53 -8.92 -1.48
C PHE A 270 13.62 -7.71 -1.42
N ALA A 271 13.95 -6.75 -0.59
CA ALA A 271 13.24 -5.49 -0.46
C ALA A 271 14.22 -4.34 -0.22
N LEU A 272 13.75 -3.10 -0.34
CA LEU A 272 14.51 -1.95 0.13
C LEU A 272 14.72 -2.00 1.64
N GLN A 273 15.73 -1.28 2.13
CA GLN A 273 16.12 -1.29 3.53
C GLN A 273 15.04 -0.78 4.49
N ASP A 274 14.11 0.04 4.03
CA ASP A 274 12.97 0.53 4.80
C ASP A 274 11.94 -0.57 5.15
N MET A 275 12.03 -1.74 4.48
CA MET A 275 11.24 -2.95 4.80
C MET A 275 11.91 -3.84 5.86
N ALA A 276 12.95 -3.35 6.55
CA ALA A 276 13.67 -4.11 7.57
C ALA A 276 12.78 -4.77 8.63
N PRO A 277 11.74 -4.10 9.17
CA PRO A 277 10.86 -4.74 10.14
C PRO A 277 10.12 -5.98 9.60
N LEU A 278 9.85 -6.03 8.29
CA LEU A 278 9.24 -7.22 7.66
C LEU A 278 10.13 -8.46 7.83
N ARG A 279 11.46 -8.31 7.69
CA ARG A 279 12.40 -9.41 7.89
C ARG A 279 12.33 -9.99 9.31
N GLU A 280 12.19 -9.14 10.32
CA GLU A 280 12.11 -9.56 11.72
C GLU A 280 10.81 -10.30 12.02
N THR A 281 9.76 -9.95 11.29
CA THR A 281 8.42 -10.56 11.40
C THR A 281 8.33 -11.89 10.65
N VAL A 282 9.16 -12.15 9.65
CA VAL A 282 9.13 -13.40 8.88
C VAL A 282 9.83 -14.53 9.65
N GLN A 283 9.15 -15.67 9.75
CA GLN A 283 9.68 -16.85 10.43
C GLN A 283 10.81 -17.46 9.59
N PRO A 284 12.01 -17.70 10.16
CA PRO A 284 13.05 -18.48 9.52
C PRO A 284 12.55 -19.91 9.23
N ARG A 285 13.01 -20.46 8.11
CA ARG A 285 12.69 -21.87 7.81
C ARG A 285 13.29 -22.77 8.90
N ALA A 286 12.46 -23.66 9.47
CA ALA A 286 12.96 -24.63 10.45
C ALA A 286 14.18 -25.38 9.89
N GLN A 287 15.29 -25.36 10.62
CA GLN A 287 16.45 -26.16 10.26
C GLN A 287 16.10 -27.62 10.45
N VAL A 288 16.30 -28.43 9.42
CA VAL A 288 16.20 -29.88 9.53
C VAL A 288 17.33 -30.32 10.43
N VAL A 289 17.01 -30.81 11.63
CA VAL A 289 18.02 -31.38 12.55
C VAL A 289 18.58 -32.64 11.87
N PRO A 290 19.91 -32.70 11.65
CA PRO A 290 20.50 -33.90 11.08
C PRO A 290 20.21 -35.11 11.97
N GLY A 291 19.69 -36.21 11.39
CA GLY A 291 19.36 -37.44 12.12
C GLY A 291 17.88 -37.68 12.43
N ARG A 292 17.01 -36.72 12.23
CA ARG A 292 15.55 -36.95 12.33
C ARG A 292 15.06 -37.54 11.02
N LYS A 293 14.71 -38.84 11.00
CA LYS A 293 14.07 -39.48 9.83
C LYS A 293 12.84 -38.67 9.43
N ARG A 294 12.64 -38.45 8.13
CA ARG A 294 11.43 -37.84 7.55
C ARG A 294 10.23 -38.73 7.86
N GLY A 295 9.70 -38.63 9.05
CA GLY A 295 8.38 -39.15 9.38
C GLY A 295 7.31 -38.17 8.89
N ARG A 296 6.17 -38.69 8.47
CA ARG A 296 4.97 -37.87 8.18
C ARG A 296 4.70 -36.97 9.39
N PRO A 297 4.57 -35.64 9.23
CA PRO A 297 4.26 -34.77 10.36
C PRO A 297 2.96 -35.26 11.01
N PRO A 298 2.83 -35.20 12.34
CA PRO A 298 1.58 -35.56 13.02
C PRO A 298 0.43 -34.72 12.44
N ALA A 299 -0.75 -35.30 12.30
CA ALA A 299 -1.92 -34.70 11.66
C ALA A 299 -2.34 -33.34 12.27
N SER A 300 -1.97 -33.06 13.53
CA SER A 300 -2.20 -31.76 14.19
C SER A 300 -1.36 -30.62 13.65
N ALA A 301 -0.30 -30.88 12.87
CA ALA A 301 0.50 -29.85 12.23
C ALA A 301 0.00 -29.46 10.82
N ALA A 302 -1.03 -30.17 10.32
CA ALA A 302 -1.59 -29.94 8.98
C ALA A 302 -2.72 -28.88 8.97
N GLU A 303 -3.25 -28.52 10.13
CA GLU A 303 -4.32 -27.51 10.22
C GLU A 303 -3.82 -26.07 10.23
N ASP A 304 -2.52 -25.85 10.47
CA ASP A 304 -1.91 -24.52 10.42
C ASP A 304 -1.39 -24.11 9.02
N ASP A 305 -1.57 -24.95 8.01
CA ASP A 305 -1.37 -24.54 6.62
C ASP A 305 -2.60 -23.72 6.19
N MET A 306 -2.58 -22.43 6.52
CA MET A 306 -3.35 -21.46 5.74
C MET A 306 -2.82 -21.54 4.30
N ASN A 307 -3.45 -22.41 3.53
CA ASN A 307 -3.21 -22.54 2.13
C ASN A 307 -3.75 -21.27 1.44
N VAL A 308 -2.96 -20.21 1.45
CA VAL A 308 -3.13 -19.03 0.59
C VAL A 308 -2.62 -19.39 -0.81
N ALA A 309 -2.68 -20.69 -1.18
CA ALA A 309 -2.09 -21.22 -2.39
C ALA A 309 -2.82 -20.84 -3.67
N ASP A 310 -3.98 -20.19 -3.59
CA ASP A 310 -4.71 -19.68 -4.76
C ASP A 310 -4.70 -18.14 -4.83
N THR A 311 -3.77 -17.50 -4.17
CA THR A 311 -3.46 -16.12 -4.50
C THR A 311 -2.56 -16.15 -5.74
N GLU A 312 -3.16 -16.19 -6.93
CA GLU A 312 -2.50 -15.75 -8.15
C GLU A 312 -1.65 -14.52 -7.81
N SER A 313 -0.39 -14.53 -8.25
CA SER A 313 0.64 -13.55 -7.96
C SER A 313 0.07 -12.15 -7.85
N VAL A 314 0.13 -11.62 -6.64
CA VAL A 314 -0.70 -10.53 -6.14
C VAL A 314 -0.54 -9.22 -6.90
N GLN A 315 0.41 -9.06 -7.80
CA GLN A 315 0.54 -7.78 -8.49
C GLN A 315 1.17 -7.92 -9.88
N ASP A 316 0.37 -7.68 -10.88
CA ASP A 316 0.85 -7.27 -12.18
C ASP A 316 1.26 -5.79 -12.10
N PHE A 317 2.48 -5.56 -11.59
CA PHE A 317 3.08 -4.23 -11.65
C PHE A 317 3.54 -4.01 -13.07
N SER A 318 2.88 -3.09 -13.76
CA SER A 318 3.39 -2.57 -15.02
C SER A 318 4.85 -2.13 -14.84
N PRO A 319 5.75 -2.44 -15.78
CA PRO A 319 7.11 -1.93 -15.69
C PRO A 319 7.05 -0.42 -15.53
N LEU A 320 7.91 0.12 -14.66
CA LEU A 320 8.17 1.56 -14.66
C LEU A 320 8.63 1.93 -16.08
N GLU A 321 7.69 2.38 -16.89
CA GLU A 321 8.04 3.03 -18.15
C GLU A 321 9.01 4.14 -17.81
N ARG A 322 10.08 4.24 -18.58
CA ARG A 322 11.22 5.14 -18.41
C ARG A 322 10.76 6.45 -17.78
N TRP A 323 10.92 6.60 -16.47
CA TRP A 323 10.71 7.86 -15.82
C TRP A 323 11.84 8.81 -16.29
N ALA A 324 11.62 9.48 -17.37
CA ALA A 324 12.22 10.77 -17.64
C ALA A 324 11.24 11.79 -17.02
N PRO A 325 11.66 12.64 -16.10
CA PRO A 325 10.81 13.76 -15.70
C PRO A 325 10.43 14.51 -16.98
N ASP A 326 9.15 14.70 -17.17
CA ASP A 326 8.65 15.53 -18.26
C ASP A 326 8.94 16.99 -17.89
N TYR A 327 9.98 17.52 -18.47
CA TYR A 327 10.39 18.92 -18.30
C TYR A 327 9.76 19.83 -19.35
N SER A 328 8.85 19.33 -20.18
CA SER A 328 8.28 20.11 -21.28
C SER A 328 7.61 21.41 -20.81
N GLU A 329 6.89 21.39 -19.69
CA GLU A 329 6.31 22.60 -19.09
C GLU A 329 7.38 23.55 -18.54
N LEU A 330 8.47 23.03 -17.98
CA LEU A 330 9.58 23.84 -17.48
C LEU A 330 10.37 24.45 -18.63
N GLU A 331 10.62 23.70 -19.71
CA GLU A 331 11.29 24.20 -20.92
C GLU A 331 10.48 25.29 -21.58
N VAL A 332 9.16 25.16 -21.67
CA VAL A 332 8.26 26.21 -22.19
C VAL A 332 8.27 27.43 -21.28
N ALA A 333 8.26 27.26 -19.96
CA ALA A 333 8.33 28.38 -19.02
C ALA A 333 9.69 29.10 -19.08
N MET A 334 10.79 28.37 -19.20
CA MET A 334 12.13 28.95 -19.38
C MET A 334 12.27 29.70 -20.72
N ALA A 335 11.78 29.14 -21.81
CA ALA A 335 11.77 29.81 -23.09
C ALA A 335 10.89 31.08 -23.11
N ALA A 336 9.81 31.10 -22.31
CA ALA A 336 9.00 32.31 -22.13
C ALA A 336 9.73 33.37 -21.30
N LEU A 337 10.48 32.96 -20.28
CA LEU A 337 11.30 33.84 -19.44
C LEU A 337 12.46 34.46 -20.25
N ASP A 338 13.15 33.66 -21.07
CA ASP A 338 14.22 34.12 -21.95
C ASP A 338 13.73 35.21 -22.95
N ARG A 339 12.53 34.98 -23.54
CA ARG A 339 11.92 35.99 -24.43
C ARG A 339 11.51 37.27 -23.70
N LEU A 340 11.12 37.20 -22.43
CA LEU A 340 10.84 38.37 -21.62
C LEU A 340 12.13 39.13 -21.28
N MET A 341 13.19 38.40 -20.94
CA MET A 341 14.51 38.98 -20.65
C MET A 341 15.08 39.68 -21.88
N GLU A 342 15.02 39.07 -23.07
CA GLU A 342 15.45 39.71 -24.35
C GLU A 342 14.67 41.00 -24.65
N LYS A 343 13.38 41.09 -24.28
CA LYS A 343 12.58 42.32 -24.48
C LYS A 343 12.86 43.42 -23.44
N THR A 344 13.45 43.07 -22.30
CA THR A 344 13.72 44.04 -21.22
C THR A 344 15.12 44.66 -21.35
N TYR A 345 16.01 44.08 -22.13
CA TYR A 345 17.38 44.54 -22.35
C TYR A 345 17.61 45.17 -23.74
N LEU A 346 16.54 45.41 -24.51
CA LEU A 346 16.49 46.25 -25.73
C LEU A 346 15.66 47.51 -25.46
#